data_977d9ba4b21a4806c1dd1c550342a29d
#
_entry.id   977d9ba4b21a4806c1dd1c550342a29d
#
_cell.length_a   1.000
_cell.length_b   1.000
_cell.length_c   1.000
_cell.angle_alpha   90.00
_cell.angle_beta   90.00
_cell.angle_gamma   90.00
#
_symmetry.space_group_name_H-M   'P 1'
#
loop_
_entity.id
_entity.type
_entity.pdbx_description
1 polymer ?
#
loop_
_entity_poly.entity_id
_entity_poly.type
_entity_poly.pdbx_seq_one_letter_code
_entity_poly.pdbx_strand_id
1 'polypeptide(L)'
;MIAGKVVVVCGYGDVGKGCSHSMRSYGARVLVTEVDPICALQAAMEGFEVVTMEDACTEGNIFVTTTGNIDIIRIDHMEKMKDQSIVCNIGHFDNEIQVDALKHYPGIKCVNIKPQVDRYYFPDGHSIILLADGRLVNLGCATGHPSFVMSNSFTNQTLAQIELFNKKYDINVYRLRVLAIADFHDTFHNHDKLFSFMRRKHEVSIFRRHHIDNKRFHVTVRL
;
A
#
# COMPACT_ATOMS: atom_id res chain seq x y z
N MET A 1 -3.62 -19.14 -6.38
CA MET A 1 -4.54 -19.23 -5.22
C MET A 1 -3.79 -18.67 -4.01
N ILE A 2 -4.36 -17.70 -3.30
CA ILE A 2 -3.74 -17.05 -2.13
C ILE A 2 -4.01 -17.87 -0.84
N ALA A 3 -5.17 -18.51 -0.77
CA ALA A 3 -5.52 -19.35 0.38
C ALA A 3 -4.44 -20.42 0.68
N GLY A 4 -4.06 -20.53 1.94
CA GLY A 4 -3.03 -21.43 2.41
C GLY A 4 -1.57 -21.02 2.13
N LYS A 5 -1.36 -19.84 1.53
CA LYS A 5 -0.02 -19.27 1.35
C LYS A 5 0.40 -18.43 2.55
N VAL A 6 1.70 -18.35 2.78
CA VAL A 6 2.29 -17.42 3.73
C VAL A 6 2.58 -16.13 2.99
N VAL A 7 1.96 -15.03 3.41
CA VAL A 7 2.15 -13.69 2.83
C VAL A 7 2.89 -12.83 3.84
N VAL A 8 4.01 -12.28 3.43
CA VAL A 8 4.82 -11.35 4.23
C VAL A 8 4.48 -9.93 3.78
N VAL A 9 3.93 -9.13 4.67
CA VAL A 9 3.64 -7.71 4.44
C VAL A 9 4.69 -6.89 5.18
N CYS A 10 5.52 -6.17 4.42
CA CYS A 10 6.57 -5.35 4.98
C CYS A 10 6.02 -3.94 5.23
N GLY A 11 5.83 -3.60 6.50
CA GLY A 11 5.23 -2.38 6.99
C GLY A 11 3.79 -2.56 7.47
N TYR A 12 3.40 -1.85 8.53
CA TYR A 12 2.04 -1.86 9.10
C TYR A 12 1.48 -0.44 9.29
N GLY A 13 1.83 0.47 8.36
CA GLY A 13 1.17 1.74 8.15
C GLY A 13 -0.20 1.55 7.50
N ASP A 14 -0.82 2.61 6.99
CA ASP A 14 -2.17 2.55 6.42
C ASP A 14 -2.26 1.56 5.24
N VAL A 15 -1.27 1.55 4.36
CA VAL A 15 -1.20 0.62 3.22
C VAL A 15 -0.97 -0.82 3.71
N GLY A 16 -0.04 -1.01 4.65
CA GLY A 16 0.26 -2.34 5.21
C GLY A 16 -0.92 -2.96 5.94
N LYS A 17 -1.67 -2.18 6.72
CA LYS A 17 -2.93 -2.61 7.37
C LYS A 17 -3.93 -3.12 6.35
N GLY A 18 -4.23 -2.31 5.34
CA GLY A 18 -5.17 -2.69 4.29
C GLY A 18 -4.73 -3.95 3.53
N CYS A 19 -3.43 -4.05 3.21
CA CYS A 19 -2.86 -5.22 2.55
C CYS A 19 -2.97 -6.48 3.41
N SER A 20 -2.58 -6.40 4.69
CA SER A 20 -2.62 -7.52 5.64
C SER A 20 -4.04 -8.06 5.84
N HIS A 21 -5.01 -7.16 6.03
CA HIS A 21 -6.43 -7.54 6.15
C HIS A 21 -6.96 -8.17 4.86
N SER A 22 -6.61 -7.61 3.70
CA SER A 22 -7.01 -8.16 2.41
C SER A 22 -6.46 -9.57 2.22
N MET A 23 -5.16 -9.78 2.43
CA MET A 23 -4.54 -11.09 2.28
C MET A 23 -5.11 -12.13 3.25
N ARG A 24 -5.36 -11.75 4.50
CA ARG A 24 -6.03 -12.62 5.48
C ARG A 24 -7.46 -12.98 5.04
N SER A 25 -8.20 -12.05 4.47
CA SER A 25 -9.57 -12.32 3.97
C SER A 25 -9.60 -13.32 2.82
N TYR A 26 -8.51 -13.42 2.04
CA TYR A 26 -8.33 -14.45 1.01
C TYR A 26 -7.79 -15.78 1.55
N GLY A 27 -7.67 -15.92 2.86
CA GLY A 27 -7.26 -17.17 3.50
C GLY A 27 -5.74 -17.39 3.57
N ALA A 28 -4.94 -16.34 3.46
CA ALA A 28 -3.50 -16.42 3.70
C ALA A 28 -3.18 -16.38 5.20
N ARG A 29 -2.08 -17.03 5.59
CA ARG A 29 -1.38 -16.73 6.84
C ARG A 29 -0.52 -15.50 6.57
N VAL A 30 -0.73 -14.42 7.32
CA VAL A 30 -0.03 -13.16 7.12
C VAL A 30 1.00 -12.97 8.22
N LEU A 31 2.25 -12.76 7.81
CA LEU A 31 3.36 -12.28 8.63
C LEU A 31 3.56 -10.79 8.36
N VAL A 32 3.84 -10.03 9.39
CA VAL A 32 4.09 -8.59 9.29
C VAL A 32 5.51 -8.30 9.74
N THR A 33 6.25 -7.50 8.96
CA THR A 33 7.53 -6.94 9.41
C THR A 33 7.36 -5.44 9.64
N GLU A 34 7.74 -4.94 10.81
CA GLU A 34 7.56 -3.53 11.17
C GLU A 34 8.65 -3.07 12.13
N VAL A 35 9.17 -1.86 11.91
CA VAL A 35 10.21 -1.26 12.74
C VAL A 35 9.65 -0.30 13.80
N ASP A 36 8.47 0.29 13.54
CA ASP A 36 7.79 1.13 14.52
C ASP A 36 7.12 0.25 15.58
N PRO A 37 7.51 0.36 16.87
CA PRO A 37 6.98 -0.51 17.90
C PRO A 37 5.48 -0.33 18.15
N ILE A 38 4.91 0.85 17.86
CA ILE A 38 3.47 1.11 17.99
C ILE A 38 2.71 0.40 16.89
N CYS A 39 3.18 0.51 15.64
CA CYS A 39 2.57 -0.19 14.50
C CYS A 39 2.72 -1.71 14.65
N ALA A 40 3.87 -2.19 15.12
CA ALA A 40 4.09 -3.60 15.42
C ALA A 40 3.13 -4.13 16.51
N LEU A 41 2.95 -3.36 17.59
CA LEU A 41 1.99 -3.70 18.64
C LEU A 41 0.54 -3.74 18.08
N GLN A 42 0.16 -2.78 17.25
CA GLN A 42 -1.15 -2.79 16.60
C GLN A 42 -1.36 -4.03 15.74
N ALA A 43 -0.34 -4.43 14.95
CA ALA A 43 -0.40 -5.65 14.16
C ALA A 43 -0.61 -6.88 15.04
N ALA A 44 0.14 -7.00 16.13
CA ALA A 44 0.01 -8.11 17.09
C ALA A 44 -1.37 -8.13 17.77
N MET A 45 -1.91 -6.97 18.16
CA MET A 45 -3.25 -6.85 18.75
C MET A 45 -4.37 -7.24 17.77
N GLU A 46 -4.15 -7.05 16.48
CA GLU A 46 -5.07 -7.46 15.42
C GLU A 46 -4.90 -8.94 15.02
N GLY A 47 -4.01 -9.67 15.71
CA GLY A 47 -3.80 -11.10 15.54
C GLY A 47 -2.89 -11.46 14.36
N PHE A 48 -2.03 -10.54 13.93
CA PHE A 48 -0.96 -10.85 12.99
C PHE A 48 0.31 -11.26 13.75
N GLU A 49 1.07 -12.14 13.16
CA GLU A 49 2.38 -12.52 13.65
C GLU A 49 3.40 -11.49 13.16
N VAL A 50 4.09 -10.85 14.11
CA VAL A 50 5.13 -9.85 13.81
C VAL A 50 6.49 -10.50 13.93
N VAL A 51 7.26 -10.45 12.85
CA VAL A 51 8.54 -11.15 12.70
C VAL A 51 9.59 -10.23 12.07
N THR A 52 10.85 -10.63 12.12
CA THR A 52 11.91 -9.96 11.36
C THR A 52 11.86 -10.37 9.88
N MET A 53 12.48 -9.60 9.01
CA MET A 53 12.54 -9.97 7.59
C MET A 53 13.44 -11.20 7.38
N GLU A 54 14.48 -11.35 8.20
CA GLU A 54 15.39 -12.47 8.21
C GLU A 54 14.70 -13.81 8.50
N ASP A 55 13.70 -13.79 9.38
CA ASP A 55 12.89 -14.98 9.68
C ASP A 55 11.83 -15.19 8.59
N ALA A 56 11.15 -14.12 8.20
CA ALA A 56 10.06 -14.16 7.22
C ALA A 56 10.52 -14.65 5.83
N CYS A 57 11.74 -14.31 5.40
CA CYS A 57 12.20 -14.65 4.05
C CYS A 57 12.28 -16.16 3.80
N THR A 58 12.48 -16.97 4.84
CA THR A 58 12.54 -18.44 4.73
C THR A 58 11.16 -19.10 4.70
N GLU A 59 10.13 -18.42 5.21
CA GLU A 59 8.76 -18.96 5.28
C GLU A 59 7.83 -18.44 4.19
N GLY A 60 8.06 -17.22 3.71
CA GLY A 60 7.19 -16.51 2.80
C GLY A 60 7.01 -17.18 1.44
N ASN A 61 5.80 -17.10 0.91
CA ASN A 61 5.49 -17.43 -0.48
C ASN A 61 5.24 -16.17 -1.33
N ILE A 62 4.71 -15.12 -0.69
CA ILE A 62 4.40 -13.84 -1.33
C ILE A 62 4.93 -12.73 -0.41
N PHE A 63 5.68 -11.81 -0.97
CA PHE A 63 6.26 -10.68 -0.27
C PHE A 63 5.70 -9.38 -0.87
N VAL A 64 5.18 -8.50 -0.01
CA VAL A 64 4.58 -7.23 -0.41
C VAL A 64 5.19 -6.11 0.41
N THR A 65 5.91 -5.19 -0.24
CA THR A 65 6.45 -4.00 0.43
C THR A 65 5.44 -2.86 0.43
N THR A 66 5.30 -2.17 1.56
CA THR A 66 4.27 -1.15 1.80
C THR A 66 4.79 0.04 2.60
N THR A 67 6.11 0.21 2.70
CA THR A 67 6.73 1.11 3.69
C THR A 67 6.94 2.53 3.18
N GLY A 68 7.13 2.72 1.88
CA GLY A 68 7.60 3.99 1.31
C GLY A 68 9.04 4.32 1.69
N ASN A 69 9.83 3.33 2.12
CA ASN A 69 11.23 3.48 2.48
C ASN A 69 12.13 2.80 1.43
N ILE A 70 13.40 2.61 1.70
CA ILE A 70 14.39 2.04 0.79
C ILE A 70 14.92 0.70 1.32
N ASP A 71 15.29 -0.21 0.40
CA ASP A 71 15.99 -1.47 0.69
C ASP A 71 15.30 -2.38 1.73
N ILE A 72 13.99 -2.49 1.63
CA ILE A 72 13.20 -3.35 2.53
C ILE A 72 13.44 -4.83 2.19
N ILE A 73 13.39 -5.17 0.91
CA ILE A 73 13.77 -6.50 0.43
C ILE A 73 15.12 -6.38 -0.26
N ARG A 74 16.14 -6.89 0.41
CA ARG A 74 17.52 -6.91 -0.08
C ARG A 74 17.85 -8.22 -0.79
N ILE A 75 18.99 -8.24 -1.47
CA ILE A 75 19.44 -9.42 -2.21
C ILE A 75 19.69 -10.61 -1.27
N ASP A 76 20.23 -10.39 -0.07
CA ASP A 76 20.47 -11.42 0.93
C ASP A 76 19.18 -12.06 1.48
N HIS A 77 18.07 -11.35 1.41
CA HIS A 77 16.73 -11.92 1.70
C HIS A 77 16.25 -12.77 0.53
N MET A 78 16.43 -12.27 -0.73
CA MET A 78 15.98 -12.97 -1.93
C MET A 78 16.69 -14.32 -2.14
N GLU A 79 17.97 -14.40 -1.76
CA GLU A 79 18.75 -15.65 -1.78
C GLU A 79 18.16 -16.75 -0.88
N LYS A 80 17.49 -16.35 0.20
CA LYS A 80 16.93 -17.28 1.19
C LYS A 80 15.45 -17.59 0.96
N MET A 81 14.81 -16.92 0.00
CA MET A 81 13.41 -17.13 -0.32
C MET A 81 13.17 -18.53 -0.90
N LYS A 82 11.96 -19.02 -0.69
CA LYS A 82 11.53 -20.28 -1.30
C LYS A 82 11.49 -20.20 -2.81
N ASP A 83 11.70 -21.32 -3.47
CA ASP A 83 11.50 -21.39 -4.92
C ASP A 83 10.09 -20.92 -5.31
N GLN A 84 10.04 -20.10 -6.36
CA GLN A 84 8.83 -19.49 -6.90
C GLN A 84 8.14 -18.51 -5.93
N SER A 85 8.86 -17.95 -4.97
CA SER A 85 8.33 -16.83 -4.17
C SER A 85 8.01 -15.65 -5.05
N ILE A 86 6.89 -15.00 -4.77
CA ILE A 86 6.41 -13.81 -5.49
C ILE A 86 6.81 -12.58 -4.70
N VAL A 87 7.46 -11.62 -5.36
CA VAL A 87 7.89 -10.36 -4.75
C VAL A 87 7.22 -9.21 -5.48
N CYS A 88 6.58 -8.32 -4.73
CA CYS A 88 5.91 -7.15 -5.29
C CYS A 88 5.93 -5.97 -4.35
N ASN A 89 5.76 -4.78 -4.91
CA ASN A 89 5.74 -3.51 -4.20
C ASN A 89 4.38 -2.82 -4.39
N ILE A 90 3.83 -2.32 -3.30
CA ILE A 90 2.65 -1.43 -3.29
C ILE A 90 2.98 -0.09 -2.63
N GLY A 91 4.22 0.11 -2.17
CA GLY A 91 4.74 1.40 -1.74
C GLY A 91 4.92 2.36 -2.90
N HIS A 92 5.12 3.64 -2.61
CA HIS A 92 5.13 4.67 -3.64
C HIS A 92 6.34 4.62 -4.58
N PHE A 93 7.52 4.26 -4.06
CA PHE A 93 8.77 4.22 -4.81
C PHE A 93 9.20 2.79 -5.13
N ASP A 94 9.90 2.64 -6.24
CA ASP A 94 10.43 1.37 -6.75
C ASP A 94 11.74 0.91 -6.05
N ASN A 95 12.23 1.68 -5.11
CA ASN A 95 13.47 1.44 -4.36
C ASN A 95 13.28 0.61 -3.07
N GLU A 96 12.06 0.16 -2.77
CA GLU A 96 11.80 -0.73 -1.62
C GLU A 96 12.39 -2.13 -1.83
N ILE A 97 12.53 -2.56 -3.07
CA ILE A 97 13.12 -3.83 -3.47
C ILE A 97 14.43 -3.57 -4.20
N GLN A 98 15.52 -4.23 -3.82
CA GLN A 98 16.81 -4.08 -4.47
C GLN A 98 16.84 -4.76 -5.85
N VAL A 99 16.04 -4.25 -6.78
CA VAL A 99 15.90 -4.83 -8.14
C VAL A 99 17.21 -4.71 -8.92
N ASP A 100 17.93 -3.61 -8.77
CA ASP A 100 19.23 -3.44 -9.48
C ASP A 100 20.27 -4.43 -8.98
N ALA A 101 20.33 -4.70 -7.68
CA ALA A 101 21.21 -5.72 -7.13
C ALA A 101 20.82 -7.12 -7.63
N LEU A 102 19.53 -7.41 -7.74
CA LEU A 102 19.03 -8.66 -8.30
C LEU A 102 19.43 -8.83 -9.77
N LYS A 103 19.27 -7.78 -10.60
CA LYS A 103 19.62 -7.82 -12.03
C LYS A 103 21.11 -8.03 -12.27
N HIS A 104 21.95 -7.52 -11.38
CA HIS A 104 23.41 -7.64 -11.49
C HIS A 104 24.00 -8.81 -10.67
N TYR A 105 23.14 -9.64 -10.08
CA TYR A 105 23.59 -10.77 -9.29
C TYR A 105 24.36 -11.78 -10.15
N PRO A 106 25.56 -12.25 -9.73
CA PRO A 106 26.37 -13.16 -10.51
C PRO A 106 25.65 -14.46 -10.88
N GLY A 107 25.54 -14.75 -12.17
CA GLY A 107 24.88 -15.96 -12.65
C GLY A 107 23.36 -15.96 -12.68
N ILE A 108 22.70 -14.85 -12.34
CA ILE A 108 21.25 -14.73 -12.43
C ILE A 108 20.77 -14.84 -13.88
N LYS A 109 19.63 -15.49 -14.09
CA LYS A 109 18.98 -15.57 -15.40
C LYS A 109 17.56 -15.04 -15.26
N CYS A 110 17.25 -13.99 -16.02
CA CYS A 110 15.89 -13.42 -16.07
C CYS A 110 15.13 -14.00 -17.26
N VAL A 111 13.91 -14.44 -17.02
CA VAL A 111 12.96 -14.90 -18.04
C VAL A 111 11.65 -14.14 -17.86
N ASN A 112 11.26 -13.37 -18.88
CA ASN A 112 9.94 -12.73 -18.88
C ASN A 112 8.86 -13.79 -19.14
N ILE A 113 7.93 -13.96 -18.18
CA ILE A 113 6.82 -14.90 -18.27
C ILE A 113 5.66 -14.30 -19.04
N LYS A 114 5.34 -13.03 -18.74
CA LYS A 114 4.32 -12.21 -19.39
C LYS A 114 4.60 -10.74 -19.06
N PRO A 115 3.94 -9.78 -19.74
CA PRO A 115 4.16 -8.37 -19.43
C PRO A 115 4.08 -8.07 -17.92
N GLN A 116 5.10 -7.39 -17.39
CA GLN A 116 5.24 -7.02 -15.98
C GLN A 116 5.42 -8.20 -15.01
N VAL A 117 5.77 -9.38 -15.48
CA VAL A 117 6.04 -10.57 -14.65
C VAL A 117 7.32 -11.23 -15.11
N ASP A 118 8.38 -11.06 -14.32
CA ASP A 118 9.70 -11.57 -14.61
C ASP A 118 10.10 -12.62 -13.57
N ARG A 119 10.71 -13.71 -14.04
CA ARG A 119 11.23 -14.79 -13.20
C ARG A 119 12.74 -14.75 -13.22
N TYR A 120 13.32 -14.65 -12.05
CA TYR A 120 14.75 -14.64 -11.83
C TYR A 120 15.22 -15.98 -11.28
N TYR A 121 16.09 -16.67 -11.99
CA TYR A 121 16.68 -17.95 -11.58
C TYR A 121 18.04 -17.71 -10.98
N PHE A 122 18.22 -18.11 -9.74
CA PHE A 122 19.49 -18.07 -9.05
C PHE A 122 20.40 -19.26 -9.47
N PRO A 123 21.72 -19.15 -9.27
CA PRO A 123 22.67 -20.23 -9.66
C PRO A 123 22.46 -21.57 -8.95
N ASP A 124 21.89 -21.55 -7.76
CA ASP A 124 21.53 -22.72 -6.94
C ASP A 124 20.28 -23.48 -7.45
N GLY A 125 19.56 -22.90 -8.42
CA GLY A 125 18.39 -23.48 -9.05
C GLY A 125 17.05 -23.00 -8.52
N HIS A 126 17.00 -22.26 -7.38
CA HIS A 126 15.76 -21.65 -6.95
C HIS A 126 15.44 -20.41 -7.80
N SER A 127 14.20 -19.96 -7.75
CA SER A 127 13.76 -18.81 -8.52
C SER A 127 12.78 -17.95 -7.75
N ILE A 128 12.74 -16.66 -8.04
CA ILE A 128 11.74 -15.73 -7.57
C ILE A 128 10.98 -15.11 -8.75
N ILE A 129 9.76 -14.69 -8.50
CA ILE A 129 8.90 -14.00 -9.47
C ILE A 129 8.73 -12.56 -9.03
N LEU A 130 9.31 -11.62 -9.77
CA LEU A 130 9.18 -10.20 -9.52
C LEU A 130 8.03 -9.62 -10.34
N LEU A 131 7.12 -8.90 -9.69
CA LEU A 131 6.01 -8.23 -10.34
C LEU A 131 6.30 -6.76 -10.58
N ALA A 132 5.89 -6.27 -11.75
CA ALA A 132 5.98 -4.87 -12.17
C ALA A 132 7.39 -4.26 -12.06
N ASP A 133 8.44 -5.10 -12.12
CA ASP A 133 9.85 -4.67 -12.00
C ASP A 133 10.11 -3.84 -10.71
N GLY A 134 9.47 -4.23 -9.59
CA GLY A 134 9.55 -3.53 -8.29
C GLY A 134 8.73 -2.24 -8.18
N ARG A 135 8.06 -1.83 -9.26
CA ARG A 135 7.16 -0.67 -9.26
C ARG A 135 5.80 -1.02 -8.66
N LEU A 136 4.93 -0.03 -8.50
CA LEU A 136 3.57 -0.20 -7.99
C LEU A 136 2.80 -1.32 -8.70
N VAL A 137 2.61 -2.44 -8.01
CA VAL A 137 2.00 -3.66 -8.59
C VAL A 137 0.54 -3.46 -8.99
N ASN A 138 -0.20 -2.62 -8.27
CA ASN A 138 -1.59 -2.32 -8.58
C ASN A 138 -1.77 -1.56 -9.92
N LEU A 139 -0.75 -0.82 -10.34
CA LEU A 139 -0.73 -0.12 -11.62
C LEU A 139 -0.08 -0.97 -12.73
N GLY A 140 0.98 -1.71 -12.41
CA GLY A 140 1.71 -2.52 -13.39
C GLY A 140 1.02 -3.83 -13.74
N CYS A 141 0.45 -4.53 -12.76
CA CYS A 141 -0.14 -5.86 -12.92
C CYS A 141 -1.66 -5.92 -12.75
N ALA A 142 -2.30 -4.79 -12.38
CA ALA A 142 -3.74 -4.70 -12.17
C ALA A 142 -4.30 -3.41 -12.81
N THR A 143 -5.53 -3.06 -12.48
CA THR A 143 -6.25 -1.90 -13.07
C THR A 143 -6.18 -0.64 -12.22
N GLY A 144 -5.43 -0.66 -11.11
CA GLY A 144 -5.37 0.44 -10.16
C GLY A 144 -6.66 0.59 -9.33
N HIS A 145 -6.87 1.79 -8.78
CA HIS A 145 -8.08 2.09 -8.02
C HIS A 145 -9.28 2.30 -8.94
N PRO A 146 -10.49 1.88 -8.52
CA PRO A 146 -11.70 2.18 -9.26
C PRO A 146 -11.92 3.68 -9.45
N SER A 147 -12.37 4.07 -10.65
CA SER A 147 -12.57 5.49 -11.00
C SER A 147 -13.50 6.22 -10.05
N PHE A 148 -14.55 5.56 -9.56
CA PHE A 148 -15.50 6.17 -8.62
C PHE A 148 -14.86 6.50 -7.26
N VAL A 149 -13.88 5.72 -6.79
CA VAL A 149 -13.11 6.01 -5.57
C VAL A 149 -12.20 7.21 -5.81
N MET A 150 -11.50 7.21 -6.95
CA MET A 150 -10.56 8.27 -7.30
C MET A 150 -11.24 9.60 -7.62
N SER A 151 -12.48 9.60 -8.14
CA SER A 151 -13.24 10.82 -8.39
C SER A 151 -13.41 11.64 -7.12
N ASN A 152 -13.66 11.00 -5.98
CA ASN A 152 -13.75 11.69 -4.68
C ASN A 152 -12.42 12.36 -4.29
N SER A 153 -11.31 11.67 -4.50
CA SER A 153 -9.97 12.21 -4.21
C SER A 153 -9.66 13.41 -5.12
N PHE A 154 -9.93 13.29 -6.41
CA PHE A 154 -9.69 14.38 -7.38
C PHE A 154 -10.60 15.58 -7.14
N THR A 155 -11.86 15.36 -6.83
CA THR A 155 -12.78 16.44 -6.45
C THR A 155 -12.28 17.20 -5.22
N ASN A 156 -11.86 16.49 -4.18
CA ASN A 156 -11.30 17.12 -2.99
C ASN A 156 -10.02 17.91 -3.28
N GLN A 157 -9.13 17.37 -4.12
CA GLN A 157 -7.91 18.06 -4.54
C GLN A 157 -8.23 19.35 -5.32
N THR A 158 -9.18 19.27 -6.27
CA THR A 158 -9.62 20.43 -7.07
C THR A 158 -10.26 21.49 -6.19
N LEU A 159 -11.15 21.12 -5.30
CA LEU A 159 -11.79 22.07 -4.39
C LEU A 159 -10.79 22.72 -3.43
N ALA A 160 -9.80 21.98 -2.96
CA ALA A 160 -8.72 22.52 -2.15
C ALA A 160 -7.89 23.55 -2.92
N GLN A 161 -7.56 23.28 -4.19
CA GLN A 161 -6.85 24.23 -5.06
C GLN A 161 -7.65 25.50 -5.32
N ILE A 162 -8.96 25.38 -5.61
CA ILE A 162 -9.84 26.54 -5.79
C ILE A 162 -9.91 27.38 -4.52
N GLU A 163 -10.04 26.76 -3.36
CA GLU A 163 -10.08 27.45 -2.07
C GLU A 163 -8.78 28.20 -1.80
N LEU A 164 -7.62 27.56 -2.05
CA LEU A 164 -6.31 28.20 -1.90
C LEU A 164 -6.08 29.36 -2.87
N PHE A 165 -6.59 29.24 -4.09
CA PHE A 165 -6.50 30.31 -5.09
C PHE A 165 -7.34 31.52 -4.73
N ASN A 166 -8.56 31.31 -4.22
CA ASN A 166 -9.51 32.39 -3.89
C ASN A 166 -9.18 33.09 -2.57
N LYS A 167 -8.48 32.44 -1.66
CA LYS A 167 -8.10 33.01 -0.37
C LYS A 167 -6.59 33.14 -0.27
N LYS A 168 -6.15 34.28 0.26
CA LYS A 168 -4.73 34.48 0.59
C LYS A 168 -4.44 33.82 1.93
N TYR A 169 -3.78 32.69 1.91
CA TYR A 169 -3.28 31.99 3.09
C TYR A 169 -1.77 32.26 3.24
N ASP A 170 -1.33 32.44 4.48
CA ASP A 170 0.11 32.39 4.78
C ASP A 170 0.62 30.95 4.73
N ILE A 171 1.95 30.76 4.67
CA ILE A 171 2.56 29.42 4.72
C ILE A 171 2.27 28.79 6.07
N ASN A 172 1.29 27.93 6.11
CA ASN A 172 0.84 27.23 7.31
C ASN A 172 0.00 26.01 6.91
N VAL A 173 -0.49 25.32 7.92
CA VAL A 173 -1.41 24.22 7.75
C VAL A 173 -2.80 24.66 8.11
N TYR A 174 -3.74 24.52 7.17
CA TYR A 174 -5.12 24.99 7.32
C TYR A 174 -6.11 23.85 7.28
N ARG A 175 -7.18 24.01 8.03
CA ARG A 175 -8.35 23.13 7.96
C ARG A 175 -9.35 23.74 6.97
N LEU A 176 -9.56 23.08 5.85
CA LEU A 176 -10.53 23.50 4.85
C LEU A 176 -11.89 22.82 5.10
N ARG A 177 -12.96 23.57 5.02
CA ARG A 177 -14.32 23.02 4.98
C ARG A 177 -14.71 22.90 3.51
N VAL A 178 -14.78 21.67 3.03
CA VAL A 178 -15.20 21.38 1.67
C VAL A 178 -16.53 20.64 1.71
N LEU A 179 -17.52 21.19 1.04
CA LEU A 179 -18.80 20.54 0.81
C LEU A 179 -18.66 19.61 -0.41
N ALA A 180 -18.07 18.45 -0.23
CA ALA A 180 -18.01 17.41 -1.26
C ALA A 180 -19.39 16.72 -1.41
N ILE A 181 -20.40 17.48 -1.84
CA ILE A 181 -21.79 16.97 -1.89
C ILE A 181 -22.19 16.55 -3.31
N ALA A 182 -21.59 17.12 -4.35
CA ALA A 182 -22.15 16.98 -5.70
C ALA A 182 -21.97 15.59 -6.31
N ASP A 183 -20.80 14.98 -6.19
CA ASP A 183 -20.51 13.74 -6.92
C ASP A 183 -20.99 12.47 -6.22
N PHE A 184 -21.20 12.49 -4.90
CA PHE A 184 -21.75 11.36 -4.17
C PHE A 184 -23.23 11.13 -4.44
N HIS A 185 -23.96 12.17 -4.81
CA HIS A 185 -25.40 12.07 -5.01
C HIS A 185 -25.78 11.21 -6.22
N ASP A 186 -25.01 11.29 -7.28
CA ASP A 186 -25.32 10.57 -8.51
C ASP A 186 -24.82 9.11 -8.52
N THR A 187 -23.80 8.79 -7.72
CA THR A 187 -23.15 7.47 -7.72
C THR A 187 -23.80 6.49 -6.73
N PHE A 188 -24.47 6.95 -5.69
CA PHE A 188 -24.99 6.10 -4.61
C PHE A 188 -26.50 6.27 -4.34
N HIS A 189 -27.33 6.28 -5.36
CA HIS A 189 -28.77 6.44 -5.24
C HIS A 189 -29.50 5.40 -4.37
N ASN A 190 -28.80 4.34 -3.92
CA ASN A 190 -29.41 3.23 -3.17
C ASN A 190 -28.90 2.98 -1.76
N HIS A 191 -28.11 3.87 -1.15
CA HIS A 191 -27.62 3.66 0.21
C HIS A 191 -27.92 4.82 1.17
N ASP A 192 -29.18 4.97 1.51
CA ASP A 192 -29.70 6.00 2.46
C ASP A 192 -28.94 6.12 3.79
N LYS A 193 -28.32 5.06 4.26
CA LYS A 193 -27.56 5.06 5.52
C LYS A 193 -26.21 5.75 5.40
N LEU A 194 -25.51 5.59 4.30
CA LEU A 194 -24.23 6.26 4.06
C LEU A 194 -24.45 7.75 3.79
N PHE A 195 -25.54 8.08 3.13
CA PHE A 195 -26.00 9.43 2.84
C PHE A 195 -26.38 10.23 4.08
N SER A 196 -27.09 9.61 5.00
CA SER A 196 -27.45 10.19 6.28
C SER A 196 -26.22 10.52 7.13
N PHE A 197 -25.18 9.71 7.04
CA PHE A 197 -23.89 9.92 7.72
C PHE A 197 -23.12 11.10 7.11
N MET A 198 -23.11 11.24 5.80
CA MET A 198 -22.37 12.30 5.09
C MET A 198 -23.07 13.66 5.12
N ARG A 199 -24.39 13.72 5.24
CA ARG A 199 -25.17 14.96 5.35
C ARG A 199 -24.96 15.76 6.65
N ARG A 200 -24.43 15.12 7.70
CA ARG A 200 -24.33 15.72 9.04
C ARG A 200 -23.00 16.36 9.37
N LYS A 201 -22.42 17.19 8.55
CA LYS A 201 -21.17 17.96 8.79
C LYS A 201 -19.91 17.30 8.24
N HIS A 202 -19.46 17.76 7.12
CA HIS A 202 -18.15 17.39 6.61
C HIS A 202 -17.18 18.57 6.62
N GLU A 203 -16.26 18.52 7.57
CA GLU A 203 -15.02 19.24 7.51
C GLU A 203 -13.99 18.31 6.87
N VAL A 204 -13.51 18.63 5.68
CA VAL A 204 -12.35 17.99 5.10
C VAL A 204 -11.14 18.81 5.53
N SER A 205 -10.36 18.26 6.42
CA SER A 205 -9.08 18.87 6.77
C SER A 205 -7.98 18.10 6.08
N ILE A 206 -7.14 18.80 5.36
CA ILE A 206 -5.98 18.24 4.71
C ILE A 206 -4.84 18.27 5.70
N PHE A 207 -4.60 17.16 6.44
CA PHE A 207 -3.48 17.06 7.35
C PHE A 207 -2.87 15.72 7.66
N ARG A 208 -1.62 15.83 8.07
CA ARG A 208 -0.79 14.78 8.60
C ARG A 208 -1.01 14.62 10.11
N ARG A 209 -1.33 13.41 10.57
CA ARG A 209 -1.38 12.88 11.94
C ARG A 209 -2.59 13.14 12.83
N HIS A 210 -3.13 11.98 13.22
CA HIS A 210 -3.76 11.64 14.49
C HIS A 210 -4.94 12.47 14.97
N HIS A 211 -6.08 12.02 14.68
CA HIS A 211 -7.11 11.48 15.57
C HIS A 211 -8.31 11.15 14.71
N ILE A 212 -8.58 9.89 14.58
CA ILE A 212 -9.87 9.42 14.12
C ILE A 212 -10.84 9.67 15.28
N ASP A 213 -11.34 10.88 15.35
CA ASP A 213 -12.64 11.08 15.93
C ASP A 213 -13.62 10.58 14.87
N ASN A 214 -14.45 9.62 15.20
CA ASN A 214 -15.28 8.78 14.32
C ASN A 214 -16.20 9.49 13.31
N LYS A 215 -15.96 10.73 12.94
CA LYS A 215 -16.86 11.58 12.12
C LYS A 215 -16.16 12.61 11.22
N ARG A 216 -14.83 12.60 11.05
CA ARG A 216 -14.14 13.67 10.32
C ARG A 216 -13.02 13.13 9.44
N PHE A 217 -13.08 13.38 8.14
CA PHE A 217 -11.98 13.19 7.22
C PHE A 217 -11.10 14.45 7.20
N HIS A 218 -9.81 14.29 7.40
CA HIS A 218 -8.86 15.39 7.40
C HIS A 218 -7.91 15.26 6.20
N VAL A 219 -7.91 16.23 5.32
CA VAL A 219 -6.96 16.38 4.21
C VAL A 219 -6.01 17.53 4.54
N THR A 220 -4.68 17.34 4.50
CA THR A 220 -3.71 18.42 4.71
C THR A 220 -2.99 18.78 3.43
N VAL A 221 -2.99 20.04 3.09
CA VAL A 221 -2.09 20.62 2.11
C VAL A 221 -0.94 21.28 2.86
N ARG A 222 0.31 20.88 2.58
CA ARG A 222 1.50 21.63 2.99
C ARG A 222 1.91 22.43 1.77
N LEU A 223 1.77 23.74 1.88
CA LEU A 223 2.30 24.69 0.91
C LEU A 223 3.79 24.90 1.14
#